data_6108db3aed359a97da3cf3f04762f6b6
#
_entry.id   6108db3aed359a97da3cf3f04762f6b6
#
_cell.length_a   1.000
_cell.length_b   1.000
_cell.length_c   1.000
_cell.angle_alpha   90.00
_cell.angle_beta   90.00
_cell.angle_gamma   90.00
#
_symmetry.space_group_name_H-M   'P 1'
#
loop_
_entity.id
_entity.type
_entity.pdbx_description
1 polymer ?
#
loop_
_entity_poly.entity_id
_entity_poly.type
_entity_poly.pdbx_seq_one_letter_code
_entity_poly.pdbx_strand_id
1 'polypeptide(L)' 'MITVYSRQRCPKCDEVKHYLESKGHVFKSVDITNDLILLNKFRTENPGAGFPVVTFDQETIAGDVEAIKAKADTLN' A
#
# COMPACT_ATOMS: atom_id res chain seq x y z
N MET A 1 3.06 12.08 -3.50
CA MET A 1 3.99 10.99 -3.17
C MET A 1 3.23 9.72 -2.82
N ILE A 2 3.64 8.62 -3.39
CA ILE A 2 3.02 7.32 -3.10
C ILE A 2 3.84 6.63 -2.01
N THR A 3 3.18 6.12 -0.98
CA THR A 3 3.83 5.33 0.05
C THR A 3 3.14 3.99 0.18
N VAL A 4 3.91 2.90 0.11
CA VAL A 4 3.41 1.55 0.25
C VAL A 4 3.83 1.01 1.61
N TYR A 5 2.85 0.76 2.47
CA TYR A 5 3.09 0.14 3.78
C TYR A 5 2.87 -1.35 3.64
N SER A 6 3.90 -2.12 3.93
CA SER A 6 3.90 -3.56 3.72
C SER A 6 4.30 -4.33 4.99
N ARG A 7 4.05 -5.64 4.96
CA ARG A 7 4.47 -6.56 6.00
C ARG A 7 5.29 -7.67 5.37
N GLN A 8 5.99 -8.44 6.20
CA GLN A 8 6.71 -9.62 5.74
C GLN A 8 5.73 -10.65 5.18
N ARG A 9 6.17 -11.41 4.21
CA ARG A 9 5.39 -12.52 3.62
C ARG A 9 4.05 -12.04 3.07
N CYS A 10 4.09 -10.94 2.33
CA CYS A 10 2.90 -10.36 1.74
C CYS A 10 3.02 -10.37 0.22
N PRO A 11 2.50 -11.43 -0.45
CA PRO A 11 2.56 -11.47 -1.92
C PRO A 11 1.84 -10.31 -2.58
N LYS A 12 0.73 -9.86 -1.99
CA LYS A 12 -0.02 -8.71 -2.52
C LYS A 12 0.80 -7.43 -2.44
N CYS A 13 1.58 -7.26 -1.36
CA CYS A 13 2.46 -6.10 -1.24
C CYS A 13 3.52 -6.10 -2.33
N ASP A 14 4.10 -7.26 -2.59
CA ASP A 14 5.09 -7.41 -3.65
C ASP A 14 4.47 -7.13 -5.03
N GLU A 15 3.27 -7.63 -5.26
CA GLU A 15 2.57 -7.39 -6.51
C GLU A 15 2.36 -5.90 -6.77
N VAL A 16 1.92 -5.16 -5.77
CA VAL A 16 1.70 -3.72 -5.88
C VAL A 16 3.01 -2.99 -6.15
N LYS A 17 4.08 -3.34 -5.44
CA LYS A 17 5.38 -2.70 -5.65
C LYS A 17 5.89 -2.95 -7.06
N HIS A 18 5.80 -4.18 -7.54
CA HIS A 18 6.19 -4.51 -8.92
C HIS A 18 5.37 -3.73 -9.94
N TYR A 19 4.07 -3.63 -9.71
CA TYR A 19 3.19 -2.91 -10.62
C TYR A 19 3.59 -1.43 -10.72
N LEU A 20 3.81 -0.80 -9.57
CA LEU A 20 4.21 0.61 -9.54
C LEU A 20 5.55 0.82 -10.23
N GLU A 21 6.52 -0.07 -10.00
CA GLU A 21 7.80 0.00 -10.66
C GLU A 21 7.68 -0.14 -12.18
N SER A 22 6.86 -1.11 -12.64
CA SER A 22 6.71 -1.37 -14.06
C SER A 22 6.04 -0.20 -14.79
N LYS A 23 5.26 0.60 -14.09
CA LYS A 23 4.61 1.79 -14.66
C LYS A 23 5.43 3.07 -14.49
N GLY A 24 6.62 2.96 -13.91
CA GLY A 24 7.51 4.10 -13.74
C GLY A 24 7.14 5.04 -12.61
N HIS A 25 6.28 4.60 -11.69
CA HIS A 25 5.93 5.43 -10.52
C HIS A 25 7.03 5.40 -9.49
N VAL A 26 7.34 6.55 -8.93
CA VAL A 26 8.25 6.66 -7.79
C VAL A 26 7.42 6.51 -6.52
N PHE A 27 7.84 5.62 -5.63
CA PHE A 27 7.11 5.40 -4.38
C PHE A 27 8.09 5.10 -3.25
N LYS A 28 7.63 5.34 -2.02
CA LYS A 28 8.35 4.99 -0.82
C LYS A 28 7.80 3.67 -0.29
N SER A 29 8.68 2.73 0.04
CA SER A 29 8.28 1.43 0.62
C SER A 29 8.66 1.41 2.09
N VAL A 30 7.67 1.12 2.94
CA VAL A 30 7.85 1.07 4.39
C VAL A 30 7.38 -0.29 4.90
N ASP A 31 8.30 -1.06 5.50
CA ASP A 31 7.97 -2.34 6.13
C ASP A 31 7.58 -2.06 7.58
N ILE A 32 6.33 -2.38 7.95
CA ILE A 32 5.81 -2.12 9.28
C ILE A 32 5.57 -3.40 10.09
N THR A 33 6.24 -4.48 9.71
CA THR A 33 6.06 -5.78 10.38
C THR A 33 6.22 -5.66 11.90
N ASN A 34 7.20 -4.87 12.35
CA ASN A 34 7.48 -4.69 13.78
C ASN A 34 7.00 -3.34 14.33
N ASP A 35 6.22 -2.60 13.56
CA ASP A 35 5.69 -1.30 13.99
C ASP A 35 4.26 -1.46 14.49
N LEU A 36 4.12 -1.74 15.78
CA LEU A 36 2.82 -1.98 16.38
C LEU A 36 1.91 -0.76 16.36
N ILE A 37 2.49 0.44 16.41
CA ILE A 37 1.71 1.68 16.39
C ILE A 37 1.01 1.82 15.04
N LEU A 38 1.75 1.68 13.95
CA LEU A 38 1.17 1.77 12.61
C LEU A 38 0.24 0.60 12.31
N LEU A 39 0.59 -0.61 12.76
CA LEU A 39 -0.30 -1.76 12.58
C LEU A 39 -1.66 -1.51 13.23
N ASN A 40 -1.66 -1.01 14.47
CA ASN A 40 -2.91 -0.74 15.16
C ASN A 40 -3.68 0.40 14.51
N LYS A 41 -2.97 1.44 14.06
CA LYS A 41 -3.60 2.55 13.36
C LYS A 41 -4.34 2.07 12.11
N PHE A 42 -3.68 1.28 11.27
CA PHE A 42 -4.30 0.81 10.03
C PHE A 42 -5.44 -0.16 10.30
N ARG A 43 -5.34 -1.01 11.32
CA ARG A 43 -6.42 -1.91 11.70
C ARG A 43 -7.65 -1.15 12.18
N THR A 44 -7.43 -0.06 12.91
CA THR A 44 -8.52 0.78 13.43
C THR A 44 -9.20 1.56 12.32
N GLU A 45 -8.41 2.13 11.41
CA GLU A 45 -8.94 2.93 10.32
C GLU A 45 -9.59 2.09 9.22
N ASN A 46 -9.10 0.86 9.04
CA ASN A 46 -9.56 -0.01 7.95
C ASN A 46 -9.81 -1.43 8.48
N PRO A 47 -10.83 -1.63 9.31
CA PRO A 47 -11.08 -2.93 9.93
C PRO A 47 -11.27 -4.03 8.88
N GLY A 48 -10.51 -5.12 9.02
CA GLY A 48 -10.61 -6.27 8.14
C GLY A 48 -9.97 -6.12 6.77
N ALA A 49 -9.37 -4.97 6.46
CA ALA A 49 -8.84 -4.74 5.10
C ALA A 49 -7.49 -5.42 4.84
N GLY A 50 -6.59 -5.44 5.78
CA GLY A 50 -5.28 -6.07 5.58
C GLY A 50 -4.32 -5.23 4.75
N PHE A 51 -3.29 -5.87 4.23
CA PHE A 51 -2.19 -5.22 3.51
C PHE A 51 -2.17 -5.62 2.04
N PRO A 52 -1.54 -4.80 1.16
CA PRO A 52 -0.81 -3.57 1.46
C PRO A 52 -1.73 -2.39 1.74
N VAL A 53 -1.21 -1.41 2.48
CA VAL A 53 -1.85 -0.11 2.65
C VAL A 53 -1.06 0.90 1.84
N VAL A 54 -1.69 1.56 0.89
CA VAL A 54 -1.02 2.50 0.01
C VAL A 54 -1.64 3.87 0.17
N THR A 55 -0.80 4.87 0.48
CA THR A 55 -1.26 6.24 0.54
C THR A 55 -0.83 6.97 -0.72
N PHE A 56 -1.80 7.62 -1.34
CA PHE A 56 -1.56 8.62 -2.37
C PHE A 56 -1.66 9.99 -1.68
N ASP A 57 -1.44 11.08 -2.39
CA ASP A 57 -1.36 12.37 -1.72
C ASP A 57 -2.52 12.66 -0.78
N GLN A 58 -3.75 12.32 -1.16
CA GLN A 58 -4.93 12.61 -0.36
C GLN A 58 -5.84 11.42 -0.14
N GLU A 59 -5.40 10.23 -0.53
CA GLU A 59 -6.24 9.04 -0.48
C GLU A 59 -5.44 7.86 0.04
N THR A 60 -6.09 7.03 0.85
CA THR A 60 -5.49 5.79 1.37
C THR A 60 -6.36 4.62 0.92
N ILE A 61 -5.73 3.61 0.34
CA ILE A 61 -6.40 2.38 -0.06
C ILE A 61 -5.73 1.23 0.67
N ALA A 62 -6.54 0.45 1.38
CA ALA A 62 -6.03 -0.65 2.20
C ALA A 62 -6.51 -1.99 1.69
N GLY A 63 -5.57 -2.88 1.40
CA GLY A 63 -5.85 -4.29 1.10
C GLY A 63 -6.48 -4.59 -0.25
N ASP A 64 -6.80 -3.60 -1.05
CA ASP A 64 -7.47 -3.79 -2.35
C ASP A 64 -6.48 -3.53 -3.48
N VAL A 65 -5.83 -4.59 -3.95
CA VAL A 65 -4.80 -4.50 -4.99
C VAL A 65 -5.35 -3.89 -6.28
N GLU A 66 -6.55 -4.29 -6.68
CA GLU A 66 -7.12 -3.79 -7.94
C GLU A 66 -7.45 -2.29 -7.85
N ALA A 67 -7.96 -1.83 -6.71
CA ALA A 67 -8.23 -0.42 -6.51
C ALA A 67 -6.93 0.40 -6.48
N ILE A 68 -5.88 -0.15 -5.88
CA ILE A 68 -4.57 0.50 -5.84
C ILE A 68 -4.03 0.66 -7.27
N LYS A 69 -4.10 -0.40 -8.07
CA LYS A 69 -3.64 -0.36 -9.47
C LYS A 69 -4.44 0.65 -10.27
N ALA A 70 -5.76 0.67 -10.10
CA ALA A 70 -6.63 1.60 -10.81
C ALA A 70 -6.29 3.05 -10.45
N LYS A 71 -6.05 3.32 -9.17
CA LYS A 71 -5.66 4.67 -8.73
C LYS A 71 -4.32 5.07 -9.31
N ALA A 72 -3.35 4.16 -9.30
CA ALA A 72 -2.03 4.44 -9.87
C ALA A 72 -2.13 4.77 -11.37
N ASP A 73 -2.99 4.09 -12.10
CA ASP A 73 -3.18 4.32 -13.52
C ASP A 73 -3.71 5.73 -13.81
N THR A 74 -4.44 6.33 -12.89
CA THR A 74 -4.94 7.70 -13.05
C THR A 74 -3.86 8.75 -12.89
N LEU A 75 -2.69 8.38 -12.37
CA LEU A 75 -1.60 9.31 -12.08
C LEU A 75 -0.62 9.46 -13.25
N ASN A 76 -0.81 8.74 -14.31
CA ASN A 76 0.05 8.82 -15.49
C ASN A 76 -0.39 9.92 -16.44
#